data_0708f1de495592651869d05ed4842d34
#
_entry.id   0708f1de495592651869d05ed4842d34
#
_cell.length_a   1.000
_cell.length_b   1.000
_cell.length_c   1.000
_cell.angle_alpha   90.00
_cell.angle_beta   90.00
_cell.angle_gamma   90.00
#
_symmetry.space_group_name_H-M   'P 1'
#
loop_
_entity.id
_entity.type
_entity.pdbx_description
1 polymer ?
#
loop_
_entity_poly.entity_id
_entity_poly.type
_entity_poly.pdbx_seq_one_letter_code
_entity_poly.pdbx_strand_id
1 'polypeptide(L)'
;MPAPDRPLRILHAVRAPVGGIFRHILDLANGQADRGHEVGIIADSLTGGERASQALTEIAPRLKLGVHRIAIHREPWPTDALVWARFMRMIQRLRPDVLHGHGAKAGAFVRMRRRSDDTIRIYTPHGGSLH
;
A
#
# COMPACT_ATOMS: atom_id res chain seq x y z
N MET A 1 -23.95 8.28 -0.40
CA MET A 1 -23.40 7.89 -1.68
C MET A 1 -23.75 6.47 -2.03
N PRO A 2 -24.31 6.20 -3.19
CA PRO A 2 -24.56 4.83 -3.54
C PRO A 2 -23.25 4.05 -3.67
N ALA A 3 -23.29 2.75 -3.40
CA ALA A 3 -22.16 1.88 -3.62
C ALA A 3 -21.81 1.86 -5.12
N PRO A 4 -20.53 1.76 -5.48
CA PRO A 4 -20.17 1.66 -6.89
C PRO A 4 -20.74 0.37 -7.49
N ASP A 5 -21.11 0.44 -8.78
CA ASP A 5 -21.67 -0.72 -9.49
C ASP A 5 -20.60 -1.79 -9.78
N ARG A 6 -19.34 -1.49 -9.57
CA ARG A 6 -18.23 -2.40 -9.78
C ARG A 6 -17.34 -2.47 -8.55
N PRO A 7 -16.55 -3.54 -8.40
CA PRO A 7 -15.56 -3.60 -7.34
C PRO A 7 -14.56 -2.46 -7.45
N LEU A 8 -14.15 -1.92 -6.32
CA LEU A 8 -13.07 -0.93 -6.28
C LEU A 8 -11.72 -1.64 -6.32
N ARG A 9 -10.76 -0.99 -6.95
CA ARG A 9 -9.37 -1.43 -6.95
C ARG A 9 -8.64 -0.63 -5.87
N ILE A 10 -8.25 -1.30 -4.80
CA ILE A 10 -7.70 -0.66 -3.60
C ILE A 10 -6.26 -1.12 -3.39
N LEU A 11 -5.33 -0.17 -3.35
CA LEU A 11 -3.92 -0.48 -3.16
C LEU A 11 -3.42 0.16 -1.87
N HIS A 12 -2.93 -0.68 -0.94
CA HIS A 12 -2.34 -0.23 0.30
C HIS A 12 -0.82 -0.13 0.15
N ALA A 13 -0.23 0.91 0.69
CA ALA A 13 1.21 1.09 0.69
C ALA A 13 1.71 1.34 2.10
N VAL A 14 2.76 0.63 2.51
CA VAL A 14 3.35 0.76 3.83
C VAL A 14 4.87 0.62 3.76
N ARG A 15 5.61 1.45 4.49
CA ARG A 15 7.06 1.32 4.55
C ARG A 15 7.48 0.12 5.39
N ALA A 16 6.98 0.01 6.61
CA ALA A 16 7.40 -1.06 7.51
C ALA A 16 6.25 -2.01 7.82
N PRO A 17 6.23 -3.22 7.23
CA PRO A 17 5.17 -4.19 7.49
C PRO A 17 5.39 -4.90 8.81
N VAL A 18 5.27 -4.17 9.91
CA VAL A 18 5.50 -4.69 11.27
C VAL A 18 4.46 -4.12 12.23
N GLY A 19 4.21 -4.85 13.31
CA GLY A 19 3.42 -4.38 14.44
C GLY A 19 1.96 -4.11 14.12
N GLY A 20 1.38 -3.15 14.86
CA GLY A 20 -0.02 -2.82 14.76
C GLY A 20 -0.43 -2.22 13.41
N ILE A 21 0.45 -1.43 12.79
CA ILE A 21 0.20 -0.86 11.48
C ILE A 21 0.01 -1.98 10.43
N PHE A 22 0.86 -2.99 10.47
CA PHE A 22 0.78 -4.10 9.54
C PHE A 22 -0.47 -4.94 9.78
N ARG A 23 -0.78 -5.22 11.03
CA ARG A 23 -1.98 -5.96 11.38
C ARG A 23 -3.24 -5.24 10.89
N HIS A 24 -3.28 -3.93 11.07
CA HIS A 24 -4.39 -3.11 10.61
C HIS A 24 -4.56 -3.22 9.09
N ILE A 25 -3.47 -3.18 8.34
CA ILE A 25 -3.51 -3.31 6.89
C ILE A 25 -4.03 -4.68 6.46
N LEU A 26 -3.57 -5.74 7.12
CA LEU A 26 -4.03 -7.09 6.81
C LEU A 26 -5.54 -7.23 7.09
N ASP A 27 -6.00 -6.68 8.20
CA ASP A 27 -7.43 -6.71 8.54
C ASP A 27 -8.26 -5.93 7.53
N LEU A 28 -7.80 -4.75 7.12
CA LEU A 28 -8.47 -3.96 6.10
C LEU A 28 -8.52 -4.70 4.76
N ALA A 29 -7.38 -5.23 4.33
CA ALA A 29 -7.29 -5.93 3.06
C ALA A 29 -8.22 -7.15 3.02
N ASN A 30 -8.25 -7.92 4.11
CA ASN A 30 -9.14 -9.06 4.21
C ASN A 30 -10.61 -8.64 4.16
N GLY A 31 -10.98 -7.61 4.93
CA GLY A 31 -12.35 -7.13 4.94
C GLY A 31 -12.80 -6.58 3.60
N GLN A 32 -11.91 -5.88 2.91
CA GLN A 32 -12.22 -5.34 1.59
C GLN A 32 -12.35 -6.46 0.55
N ALA A 33 -11.47 -7.46 0.60
CA ALA A 33 -11.57 -8.63 -0.28
C ALA A 33 -12.85 -9.40 -0.02
N ASP A 34 -13.26 -9.53 1.24
CA ASP A 34 -14.53 -10.19 1.59
C ASP A 34 -15.73 -9.47 0.99
N ARG A 35 -15.63 -8.16 0.81
CA ARG A 35 -16.69 -7.37 0.19
C ARG A 35 -16.62 -7.34 -1.34
N GLY A 36 -15.73 -8.11 -1.92
CA GLY A 36 -15.60 -8.25 -3.36
C GLY A 36 -14.69 -7.24 -4.05
N HIS A 37 -13.97 -6.43 -3.29
CA HIS A 37 -13.03 -5.47 -3.89
C HIS A 37 -11.72 -6.14 -4.30
N GLU A 38 -11.05 -5.55 -5.28
CA GLU A 38 -9.76 -6.00 -5.77
C GLU A 38 -8.68 -5.24 -5.00
N VAL A 39 -7.94 -5.95 -4.16
CA VAL A 39 -7.02 -5.34 -3.20
C VAL A 39 -5.58 -5.73 -3.52
N GLY A 40 -4.65 -4.82 -3.25
CA GLY A 40 -3.22 -5.08 -3.34
C GLY A 40 -2.48 -4.43 -2.19
N ILE A 41 -1.26 -4.89 -1.95
CA ILE A 41 -0.39 -4.33 -0.92
C ILE A 41 0.99 -4.11 -1.51
N ILE A 42 1.53 -2.90 -1.34
CA ILE A 42 2.94 -2.59 -1.60
C ILE A 42 3.61 -2.37 -0.24
N ALA A 43 4.63 -3.16 0.06
CA ALA A 43 5.32 -3.11 1.34
C ALA A 43 6.83 -3.10 1.15
N ASP A 44 7.53 -2.48 2.10
CA ASP A 44 8.99 -2.46 2.10
C ASP A 44 9.56 -3.88 2.15
N SER A 45 10.61 -4.11 1.36
CA SER A 45 11.32 -5.40 1.33
C SER A 45 12.47 -5.48 2.32
N LEU A 46 12.83 -4.36 2.97
CA LEU A 46 13.97 -4.30 3.87
C LEU A 46 13.63 -4.59 5.33
N THR A 47 12.34 -4.57 5.67
CA THR A 47 11.87 -4.75 7.04
C THR A 47 10.82 -5.82 7.15
N GLY A 48 10.51 -6.23 8.38
CA GLY A 48 9.46 -7.21 8.66
C GLY A 48 9.93 -8.65 8.71
N GLY A 49 11.05 -8.97 8.08
CA GLY A 49 11.66 -10.29 8.11
C GLY A 49 10.73 -11.43 7.67
N GLU A 50 10.97 -12.61 8.23
CA GLU A 50 10.21 -13.82 7.91
C GLU A 50 8.73 -13.70 8.26
N ARG A 51 8.42 -13.05 9.37
CA ARG A 51 7.03 -12.91 9.82
C ARG A 51 6.19 -12.13 8.81
N ALA A 52 6.74 -11.02 8.30
CA ALA A 52 6.04 -10.24 7.28
C ALA A 52 5.93 -11.02 5.97
N SER A 53 7.00 -11.67 5.55
CA SER A 53 7.01 -12.48 4.33
C SER A 53 5.95 -13.57 4.38
N GLN A 54 5.86 -14.26 5.52
CA GLN A 54 4.89 -15.33 5.71
C GLN A 54 3.45 -14.80 5.68
N ALA A 55 3.19 -13.71 6.39
CA ALA A 55 1.86 -13.12 6.44
C ALA A 55 1.42 -12.63 5.06
N LEU A 56 2.32 -12.01 4.30
CA LEU A 56 2.02 -11.54 2.96
C LEU A 56 1.80 -12.69 1.99
N THR A 57 2.56 -13.77 2.13
CA THR A 57 2.36 -14.98 1.33
C THR A 57 0.99 -15.60 1.60
N GLU A 58 0.57 -15.62 2.87
CA GLU A 58 -0.72 -16.18 3.25
C GLU A 58 -1.90 -15.38 2.71
N ILE A 59 -1.80 -14.05 2.68
CA ILE A 59 -2.91 -13.22 2.21
C ILE A 59 -2.92 -13.08 0.68
N ALA A 60 -1.79 -13.26 0.02
CA ALA A 60 -1.65 -13.00 -1.41
C ALA A 60 -2.71 -13.66 -2.29
N PRO A 61 -3.14 -14.93 -2.05
CA PRO A 61 -4.16 -15.55 -2.89
C PRO A 61 -5.51 -14.83 -2.88
N ARG A 62 -5.79 -14.03 -1.85
CA ARG A 62 -7.04 -13.29 -1.73
C ARG A 62 -6.95 -11.91 -2.41
N LEU A 63 -5.76 -11.48 -2.81
CA LEU A 63 -5.53 -10.13 -3.30
C LEU A 63 -5.35 -10.14 -4.82
N LYS A 64 -6.37 -9.69 -5.53
CA LYS A 64 -6.32 -9.66 -7.00
C LYS A 64 -5.23 -8.74 -7.54
N LEU A 65 -4.93 -7.66 -6.86
CA LEU A 65 -3.85 -6.75 -7.27
C LEU A 65 -2.48 -7.24 -6.80
N GLY A 66 -2.45 -8.25 -5.94
CA GLY A 66 -1.21 -8.91 -5.53
C GLY A 66 -0.46 -8.21 -4.42
N VAL A 67 0.66 -8.81 -4.04
CA VAL A 67 1.58 -8.28 -3.05
C VAL A 67 2.87 -7.90 -3.76
N HIS A 68 3.34 -6.68 -3.53
CA HIS A 68 4.55 -6.16 -4.16
C HIS A 68 5.51 -5.66 -3.09
N ARG A 69 6.77 -6.07 -3.18
CA ARG A 69 7.80 -5.68 -2.23
C ARG A 69 8.82 -4.80 -2.95
N ILE A 70 9.07 -3.60 -2.41
CA ILE A 70 10.10 -2.70 -2.91
C ILE A 70 10.92 -2.17 -1.75
N ALA A 71 12.19 -1.85 -2.00
CA ALA A 71 13.06 -1.37 -0.94
C ALA A 71 12.77 0.11 -0.64
N ILE A 72 12.13 0.36 0.48
CA ILE A 72 11.75 1.72 0.92
C ILE A 72 12.54 2.05 2.18
N HIS A 73 13.52 2.93 2.09
CA HIS A 73 14.31 3.34 3.24
C HIS A 73 13.51 4.26 4.16
N ARG A 74 13.75 4.15 5.45
CA ARG A 74 13.05 4.97 6.45
C ARG A 74 13.33 6.45 6.26
N GLU A 75 14.59 6.80 6.00
CA GLU A 75 15.04 8.18 5.83
C GLU A 75 15.24 8.49 4.35
N PRO A 76 15.30 9.77 3.96
CA PRO A 76 15.59 10.11 2.58
C PRO A 76 16.87 9.43 2.12
N TRP A 77 16.82 8.84 0.94
CA TRP A 77 17.91 8.03 0.41
C TRP A 77 18.14 8.39 -1.06
N PRO A 78 19.40 8.33 -1.55
CA PRO A 78 19.68 8.70 -2.94
C PRO A 78 18.88 7.92 -3.98
N THR A 79 18.49 6.68 -3.67
CA THR A 79 17.73 5.85 -4.60
C THR A 79 16.20 6.07 -4.51
N ASP A 80 15.74 7.01 -3.67
CA ASP A 80 14.29 7.26 -3.52
C ASP A 80 13.64 7.67 -4.84
N ALA A 81 14.36 8.36 -5.72
CA ALA A 81 13.83 8.72 -7.04
C ALA A 81 13.51 7.49 -7.87
N LEU A 82 14.36 6.45 -7.83
CA LEU A 82 14.12 5.20 -8.54
C LEU A 82 12.97 4.41 -7.91
N VAL A 83 12.89 4.41 -6.58
CA VAL A 83 11.80 3.75 -5.84
C VAL A 83 10.49 4.42 -6.18
N TRP A 84 10.47 5.75 -6.18
CA TRP A 84 9.28 6.51 -6.56
C TRP A 84 8.84 6.20 -7.99
N ALA A 85 9.80 6.13 -8.92
CA ALA A 85 9.51 5.80 -10.32
C ALA A 85 8.89 4.40 -10.45
N ARG A 86 9.42 3.42 -9.71
CA ARG A 86 8.85 2.07 -9.66
C ARG A 86 7.44 2.06 -9.09
N PHE A 87 7.24 2.80 -8.01
CA PHE A 87 5.94 2.94 -7.37
C PHE A 87 4.92 3.52 -8.35
N MET A 88 5.28 4.60 -9.02
CA MET A 88 4.39 5.23 -10.00
C MET A 88 4.08 4.31 -11.18
N ARG A 89 5.06 3.53 -11.62
CA ARG A 89 4.85 2.56 -12.68
C ARG A 89 3.88 1.47 -12.26
N MET A 90 3.99 0.99 -11.03
CA MET A 90 3.05 0.03 -10.48
C MET A 90 1.63 0.59 -10.42
N ILE A 91 1.50 1.83 -9.98
CA ILE A 91 0.19 2.50 -9.93
C ILE A 91 -0.41 2.59 -11.33
N GLN A 92 0.38 2.97 -12.33
CA GLN A 92 -0.10 3.05 -13.70
C GLN A 92 -0.57 1.70 -14.23
N ARG A 93 0.12 0.63 -13.86
CA ARG A 93 -0.22 -0.71 -14.30
C ARG A 93 -1.41 -1.28 -13.55
N LEU A 94 -1.47 -1.08 -12.24
CA LEU A 94 -2.53 -1.62 -11.40
C LEU A 94 -3.81 -0.80 -11.43
N ARG A 95 -3.72 0.49 -11.78
CA ARG A 95 -4.86 1.40 -11.91
C ARG A 95 -5.79 1.37 -10.69
N PRO A 96 -5.28 1.66 -9.49
CA PRO A 96 -6.14 1.66 -8.32
C PRO A 96 -7.14 2.80 -8.36
N ASP A 97 -8.35 2.54 -7.88
CA ASP A 97 -9.34 3.59 -7.62
C ASP A 97 -9.00 4.31 -6.32
N VAL A 98 -8.44 3.56 -5.36
CA VAL A 98 -8.04 4.10 -4.06
C VAL A 98 -6.60 3.70 -3.78
N LEU A 99 -5.79 4.67 -3.40
CA LEU A 99 -4.41 4.46 -2.99
C LEU A 99 -4.29 4.90 -1.54
N HIS A 100 -4.05 3.95 -0.64
CA HIS A 100 -4.06 4.19 0.79
C HIS A 100 -2.64 4.04 1.36
N GLY A 101 -2.04 5.16 1.74
CA GLY A 101 -0.71 5.17 2.35
C GLY A 101 -0.80 5.10 3.86
N HIS A 102 0.00 4.21 4.45
CA HIS A 102 0.06 4.00 5.90
C HIS A 102 1.46 4.40 6.39
N GLY A 103 1.51 5.36 7.31
CA GLY A 103 2.75 5.89 7.83
C GLY A 103 3.32 7.02 6.98
N ALA A 104 4.33 7.72 7.52
CA ALA A 104 4.80 8.98 6.96
C ALA A 104 5.41 8.83 5.57
N LYS A 105 6.31 7.87 5.37
CA LYS A 105 7.01 7.72 4.09
C LYS A 105 6.07 7.22 2.98
N ALA A 106 5.24 6.24 3.29
CA ALA A 106 4.24 5.75 2.34
C ALA A 106 3.22 6.85 2.03
N GLY A 107 2.82 7.62 3.04
CA GLY A 107 1.95 8.76 2.84
C GLY A 107 2.54 9.80 1.90
N ALA A 108 3.84 10.05 2.00
CA ALA A 108 4.52 10.98 1.10
C ALA A 108 4.49 10.48 -0.34
N PHE A 109 4.79 9.20 -0.57
CA PHE A 109 4.73 8.62 -1.91
C PHE A 109 3.31 8.65 -2.49
N VAL A 110 2.31 8.35 -1.67
CA VAL A 110 0.92 8.34 -2.09
C VAL A 110 0.45 9.73 -2.50
N ARG A 111 0.91 10.78 -1.83
CA ARG A 111 0.52 12.15 -2.14
C ARG A 111 1.18 12.72 -3.39
N MET A 112 2.29 12.13 -3.82
CA MET A 112 2.92 12.51 -5.08
C MET A 112 2.12 11.95 -6.23
N ARG A 113 1.50 12.81 -7.05
CA ARG A 113 0.60 12.35 -8.10
C ARG A 113 0.84 13.06 -9.41
N ARG A 114 0.43 12.42 -10.50
CA ARG A 114 0.38 13.04 -11.81
C ARG A 114 -0.92 13.82 -11.95
N ARG A 115 -0.90 14.85 -12.80
CA ARG A 115 -2.06 15.72 -13.04
C ARG A 115 -3.30 14.98 -13.54
N SER A 116 -3.12 13.92 -14.33
CA SER A 116 -4.23 13.18 -14.95
C SER A 116 -4.69 11.99 -14.13
N ASP A 117 -4.28 11.93 -12.87
CA ASP A 117 -4.53 10.80 -12.00
C ASP A 117 -5.89 10.96 -11.29
N ASP A 118 -6.83 10.07 -11.58
CA ASP A 118 -8.17 10.06 -10.96
C ASP A 118 -8.24 9.25 -9.68
N THR A 119 -7.10 8.71 -9.22
CA THR A 119 -7.06 7.88 -8.03
C THR A 119 -7.34 8.70 -6.77
N ILE A 120 -8.22 8.19 -5.93
CA ILE A 120 -8.46 8.76 -4.60
C ILE A 120 -7.30 8.38 -3.70
N ARG A 121 -6.71 9.36 -3.04
CA ARG A 121 -5.56 9.13 -2.16
C ARG A 121 -5.96 9.31 -0.71
N ILE A 122 -5.68 8.29 0.10
CA ILE A 122 -5.96 8.28 1.52
C ILE A 122 -4.65 8.12 2.26
N TYR A 123 -4.47 8.87 3.32
CA TYR A 123 -3.32 8.75 4.19
C TYR A 123 -3.77 8.49 5.62
N THR A 124 -3.26 7.41 6.21
CA THR A 124 -3.50 7.12 7.63
C THR A 124 -2.17 7.30 8.37
N PRO A 125 -2.06 8.36 9.20
CA PRO A 125 -0.90 8.47 10.08
C PRO A 125 -1.01 7.43 11.20
N HIS A 126 0.12 6.83 11.54
CA HIS A 126 0.17 5.90 12.67
C HIS A 126 1.02 6.54 13.77
N GLY A 127 0.63 6.33 15.01
CA GLY A 127 1.10 7.10 16.16
C GLY A 127 2.61 7.18 16.38
N GLY A 128 3.39 6.28 15.79
CA GLY A 128 4.84 6.30 15.94
C GLY A 128 5.51 7.58 15.46
N SER A 129 4.87 8.33 14.58
CA SER A 129 5.41 9.56 14.04
C SER A 129 5.39 10.74 15.05
N LEU A 130 4.76 10.55 16.17
CA LEU A 130 4.61 11.59 17.18
C LEU A 130 5.64 11.49 18.31
N HIS A 131 6.54 10.55 18.24
CA HIS A 131 7.53 10.32 19.27
C HIS A 131 8.88 10.86 18.91
#